data_224386b1442f384e6aa482f645ee306e
#
_entry.id   224386b1442f384e6aa482f645ee306e
#
_cell.length_a   1.000
_cell.length_b   1.000
_cell.length_c   1.000
_cell.angle_alpha   90.00
_cell.angle_beta   90.00
_cell.angle_gamma   90.00
#
_symmetry.space_group_name_H-M   'P 1'
#
loop_
_entity.id
_entity.type
_entity.pdbx_description
1 polymer ?
#
loop_
_entity_poly.entity_id
_entity_poly.type
_entity_poly.pdbx_seq_one_letter_code
_entity_poly.pdbx_strand_id
1 'polypeptide(L)'
;MIWEDEDYIYGGHSFTNQDISLVSYPNYNFFKQGPAVLIGCYSGGRAAMRLTGMSSAQRIETCLKQGSVFHGPNYRKNFITGAGVAWNRVPWTLGSCGQWTEETRRTHYQKLVEMEDRIVLAGEHASYIGCWMEGAVTSSLDAIKRLHKRALEA
;
A
#
# COMPACT_ATOMS: atom_id res chain seq x y z
N MET A 1 -6.13 13.48 -19.69
CA MET A 1 -6.61 12.94 -18.36
C MET A 1 -7.04 14.12 -17.52
N ILE A 2 -8.18 14.07 -16.82
CA ILE A 2 -8.75 15.24 -16.13
C ILE A 2 -7.75 15.94 -15.19
N TRP A 3 -6.97 15.20 -14.43
CA TRP A 3 -5.98 15.78 -13.52
C TRP A 3 -4.82 16.49 -14.24
N GLU A 4 -4.50 16.11 -15.48
CA GLU A 4 -3.51 16.84 -16.30
C GLU A 4 -4.15 18.00 -17.05
N ASP A 5 -5.30 17.75 -17.69
CA ASP A 5 -5.91 18.68 -18.64
C ASP A 5 -6.64 19.83 -17.94
N GLU A 6 -7.21 19.59 -16.75
CA GLU A 6 -8.03 20.56 -16.01
C GLU A 6 -7.32 21.09 -14.76
N ASP A 7 -6.60 20.22 -14.03
CA ASP A 7 -6.00 20.57 -12.73
C ASP A 7 -4.47 20.76 -12.79
N TYR A 8 -3.84 20.48 -13.93
CA TYR A 8 -2.40 20.62 -14.17
C TYR A 8 -1.54 19.83 -13.19
N ILE A 9 -2.01 18.62 -12.78
CA ILE A 9 -1.31 17.74 -11.84
C ILE A 9 -0.53 16.69 -12.62
N TYR A 10 0.77 16.61 -12.40
CA TYR A 10 1.70 15.70 -13.08
C TYR A 10 2.41 14.82 -12.05
N GLY A 11 1.68 13.82 -11.53
CA GLY A 11 2.17 12.94 -10.46
C GLY A 11 1.97 13.48 -9.05
N GLY A 12 2.49 12.77 -8.05
CA GLY A 12 2.40 13.16 -6.66
C GLY A 12 1.08 12.77 -5.98
N HIS A 13 0.75 13.47 -4.91
CA HIS A 13 -0.39 13.13 -4.05
C HIS A 13 -1.20 14.35 -3.65
N SER A 14 -2.53 14.21 -3.65
CA SER A 14 -3.45 15.15 -3.01
C SER A 14 -3.98 14.55 -1.71
N PHE A 15 -3.87 15.27 -0.61
CA PHE A 15 -4.28 14.81 0.72
C PHE A 15 -5.61 15.40 1.15
N THR A 16 -6.39 14.63 1.90
CA THR A 16 -7.68 15.06 2.47
C THR A 16 -7.89 14.47 3.87
N ASN A 17 -8.71 15.12 4.67
CA ASN A 17 -9.18 14.60 5.95
C ASN A 17 -10.39 13.65 5.83
N GLN A 18 -10.84 13.35 4.61
CA GLN A 18 -11.89 12.37 4.36
C GLN A 18 -11.33 10.93 4.40
N ASP A 19 -12.21 9.93 4.34
CA ASP A 19 -11.83 8.52 4.50
C ASP A 19 -10.88 8.00 3.40
N ILE A 20 -10.91 8.58 2.21
CA ILE A 20 -9.97 8.22 1.13
C ILE A 20 -8.52 8.60 1.46
N SER A 21 -8.30 9.51 2.39
CA SER A 21 -7.04 10.03 2.92
C SER A 21 -6.14 10.68 1.88
N LEU A 22 -5.85 10.01 0.76
CA LEU A 22 -5.11 10.61 -0.35
C LEU A 22 -5.53 10.01 -1.71
N VAL A 23 -5.33 10.82 -2.73
CA VAL A 23 -5.35 10.43 -4.15
C VAL A 23 -3.91 10.48 -4.65
N SER A 24 -3.47 9.43 -5.37
CA SER A 24 -2.12 9.37 -5.94
C SER A 24 -2.20 9.34 -7.47
N TYR A 25 -1.49 10.22 -8.09
CA TYR A 25 -1.47 10.41 -9.54
C TYR A 25 -0.31 9.65 -10.17
N PRO A 26 -0.49 9.06 -11.36
CA PRO A 26 0.60 8.40 -12.05
C PRO A 26 1.69 9.41 -12.44
N ASN A 27 2.94 8.97 -12.39
CA ASN A 27 4.11 9.76 -12.76
C ASN A 27 4.70 9.32 -14.12
N TYR A 28 3.87 8.78 -14.98
CA TYR A 28 4.26 8.25 -16.28
C TYR A 28 3.15 8.53 -17.32
N ASN A 29 3.51 8.42 -18.60
CA ASN A 29 2.58 8.64 -19.72
C ASN A 29 1.96 10.05 -19.76
N PHE A 30 2.67 11.07 -19.29
CA PHE A 30 2.20 12.45 -19.35
C PHE A 30 1.85 12.86 -20.77
N PHE A 31 0.83 13.71 -20.91
CA PHE A 31 0.34 14.28 -22.18
C PHE A 31 -0.19 13.25 -23.19
N LYS A 32 -0.35 11.99 -22.80
CA LYS A 32 -0.97 10.99 -23.67
C LYS A 32 -2.49 11.08 -23.61
N GLN A 33 -3.10 10.92 -24.76
CA GLN A 33 -4.56 10.85 -24.86
C GLN A 33 -5.09 9.50 -24.37
N GLY A 34 -6.31 9.50 -23.85
CA GLY A 34 -7.03 8.29 -23.46
C GLY A 34 -7.11 8.07 -21.95
N PRO A 35 -7.61 6.90 -21.54
CA PRO A 35 -7.78 6.57 -20.13
C PRO A 35 -6.45 6.28 -19.44
N ALA A 36 -6.41 6.57 -18.13
CA ALA A 36 -5.28 6.23 -17.27
C ALA A 36 -5.77 5.73 -15.90
N VAL A 37 -4.88 5.14 -15.14
CA VAL A 37 -5.16 4.59 -13.82
C VAL A 37 -4.69 5.58 -12.75
N LEU A 38 -5.58 5.85 -11.82
CA LEU A 38 -5.39 6.71 -10.67
C LEU A 38 -5.61 5.90 -9.39
N ILE A 39 -4.79 6.09 -8.36
CA ILE A 39 -5.11 5.56 -7.03
C ILE A 39 -6.05 6.55 -6.34
N GLY A 40 -7.35 6.32 -6.45
CA GLY A 40 -8.38 7.21 -5.90
C GLY A 40 -8.54 7.17 -4.39
N CYS A 41 -7.90 6.21 -3.73
CA CYS A 41 -7.89 6.07 -2.28
C CYS A 41 -6.65 5.30 -1.83
N TYR A 42 -5.89 5.88 -0.92
CA TYR A 42 -4.85 5.18 -0.18
C TYR A 42 -4.97 5.58 1.29
N SER A 43 -5.60 4.72 2.08
CA SER A 43 -6.07 5.04 3.41
C SER A 43 -5.52 4.09 4.46
N GLY A 44 -5.21 4.63 5.64
CA GLY A 44 -4.72 3.88 6.80
C GLY A 44 -5.53 4.15 8.07
N GLY A 45 -5.23 3.42 9.14
CA GLY A 45 -5.80 3.65 10.46
C GLY A 45 -7.33 3.58 10.49
N ARG A 46 -7.96 4.52 11.19
CA ARG A 46 -9.43 4.55 11.39
C ARG A 46 -10.22 4.71 10.08
N ALA A 47 -9.71 5.47 9.15
CA ALA A 47 -10.35 5.67 7.85
C ALA A 47 -10.37 4.36 7.05
N ALA A 48 -9.25 3.64 6.98
CA ALA A 48 -9.18 2.33 6.35
C ALA A 48 -10.14 1.32 7.01
N MET A 49 -10.30 1.35 8.33
CA MET A 49 -11.22 0.46 9.03
C MET A 49 -12.69 0.71 8.62
N ARG A 50 -13.10 1.98 8.47
CA ARG A 50 -14.43 2.31 7.95
C ARG A 50 -14.64 1.77 6.54
N LEU A 51 -13.66 1.98 5.66
CA LEU A 51 -13.70 1.49 4.29
C LEU A 51 -13.66 -0.05 4.20
N THR A 52 -12.96 -0.71 5.12
CA THR A 52 -12.90 -2.18 5.22
C THR A 52 -14.28 -2.81 5.46
N GLY A 53 -15.16 -2.13 6.22
CA GLY A 53 -16.54 -2.60 6.46
C GLY A 53 -17.46 -2.52 5.24
N MET A 54 -17.06 -1.81 4.19
CA MET A 54 -17.85 -1.60 2.97
C MET A 54 -17.63 -2.71 1.94
N SER A 55 -18.64 -2.91 1.08
CA SER A 55 -18.46 -3.70 -0.15
C SER A 55 -17.52 -2.98 -1.14
N SER A 56 -17.00 -3.70 -2.14
CA SER A 56 -16.15 -3.08 -3.18
C SER A 56 -16.87 -1.94 -3.90
N ALA A 57 -18.14 -2.13 -4.24
CA ALA A 57 -18.96 -1.09 -4.88
C ALA A 57 -19.13 0.15 -3.99
N GLN A 58 -19.37 -0.03 -2.70
CA GLN A 58 -19.49 1.08 -1.75
C GLN A 58 -18.16 1.83 -1.58
N ARG A 59 -17.02 1.13 -1.58
CA ARG A 59 -15.71 1.77 -1.55
C ARG A 59 -15.46 2.62 -2.78
N ILE A 60 -15.76 2.09 -3.97
CA ILE A 60 -15.63 2.82 -5.24
C ILE A 60 -16.53 4.07 -5.21
N GLU A 61 -17.78 3.93 -4.80
CA GLU A 61 -18.72 5.05 -4.70
C GLU A 61 -18.23 6.12 -3.70
N THR A 62 -17.67 5.69 -2.58
CA THR A 62 -17.06 6.60 -1.59
C THR A 62 -15.86 7.34 -2.19
N CYS A 63 -14.99 6.64 -2.93
CA CYS A 63 -13.88 7.27 -3.63
C CYS A 63 -14.33 8.30 -4.64
N LEU A 64 -15.35 7.99 -5.45
CA LEU A 64 -15.88 8.94 -6.43
C LEU A 64 -16.51 10.16 -5.77
N LYS A 65 -17.28 9.96 -4.71
CA LYS A 65 -17.89 11.04 -3.95
C LYS A 65 -16.86 11.96 -3.29
N GLN A 66 -15.91 11.37 -2.58
CA GLN A 66 -14.92 12.14 -1.81
C GLN A 66 -13.83 12.72 -2.72
N GLY A 67 -13.42 12.02 -3.78
CA GLY A 67 -12.44 12.50 -4.74
C GLY A 67 -12.93 13.68 -5.59
N SER A 68 -14.25 13.83 -5.74
CA SER A 68 -14.83 14.99 -6.42
C SER A 68 -14.54 16.33 -5.71
N VAL A 69 -14.04 16.30 -4.48
CA VAL A 69 -13.56 17.51 -3.79
C VAL A 69 -12.32 18.09 -4.48
N PHE A 70 -11.49 17.25 -5.07
CA PHE A 70 -10.30 17.67 -5.80
C PHE A 70 -10.60 18.08 -7.24
N HIS A 71 -11.40 17.27 -7.94
CA HIS A 71 -11.56 17.34 -9.40
C HIS A 71 -12.97 17.75 -9.85
N GLY A 72 -13.82 18.19 -8.90
CA GLY A 72 -15.18 18.56 -9.23
C GLY A 72 -16.03 17.41 -9.80
N PRO A 73 -17.13 17.75 -10.48
CA PRO A 73 -18.05 16.74 -11.03
C PRO A 73 -17.43 15.91 -12.16
N ASN A 74 -16.38 16.41 -12.80
CA ASN A 74 -15.70 15.71 -13.88
C ASN A 74 -14.99 14.44 -13.42
N TYR A 75 -14.60 14.35 -12.14
CA TYR A 75 -14.04 13.13 -11.55
C TYR A 75 -14.96 11.93 -11.74
N ARG A 76 -16.23 12.08 -11.38
CA ARG A 76 -17.25 11.03 -11.58
C ARG A 76 -17.61 10.84 -13.04
N LYS A 77 -17.76 11.92 -13.80
CA LYS A 77 -18.18 11.86 -15.21
C LYS A 77 -17.19 11.09 -16.09
N ASN A 78 -15.90 11.19 -15.79
CA ASN A 78 -14.85 10.51 -16.54
C ASN A 78 -14.46 9.15 -15.96
N PHE A 79 -15.12 8.68 -14.92
CA PHE A 79 -14.88 7.36 -14.33
C PHE A 79 -15.35 6.26 -15.28
N ILE A 80 -14.48 5.30 -15.59
CA ILE A 80 -14.76 4.16 -16.45
C ILE A 80 -15.01 2.92 -15.58
N THR A 81 -14.06 2.57 -14.75
CA THR A 81 -14.12 1.40 -13.87
C THR A 81 -13.15 1.55 -12.70
N GLY A 82 -13.33 0.74 -11.67
CA GLY A 82 -12.44 0.74 -10.51
C GLY A 82 -12.43 -0.57 -9.77
N ALA A 83 -11.35 -0.81 -9.05
CA ALA A 83 -11.20 -1.91 -8.12
C ALA A 83 -10.68 -1.40 -6.77
N GLY A 84 -11.06 -2.05 -5.68
CA GLY A 84 -10.61 -1.67 -4.35
C GLY A 84 -10.30 -2.89 -3.49
N VAL A 85 -9.13 -2.91 -2.87
CA VAL A 85 -8.69 -3.95 -1.96
C VAL A 85 -8.76 -3.44 -0.52
N ALA A 86 -9.39 -4.22 0.36
CA ALA A 86 -9.32 -4.04 1.81
C ALA A 86 -8.33 -5.07 2.36
N TRP A 87 -7.07 -4.69 2.51
CA TRP A 87 -5.98 -5.60 2.88
C TRP A 87 -6.21 -6.33 4.20
N ASN A 88 -6.93 -5.71 5.15
CA ASN A 88 -7.34 -6.35 6.41
C ASN A 88 -8.29 -7.54 6.23
N ARG A 89 -8.88 -7.71 5.04
CA ARG A 89 -9.80 -8.82 4.71
C ARG A 89 -9.18 -9.82 3.74
N VAL A 90 -7.97 -9.59 3.29
CA VAL A 90 -7.25 -10.54 2.42
C VAL A 90 -6.71 -11.67 3.31
N PRO A 91 -7.09 -12.94 3.08
CA PRO A 91 -6.57 -14.07 3.83
C PRO A 91 -5.05 -14.10 3.82
N TRP A 92 -4.43 -14.46 4.96
CA TRP A 92 -2.98 -14.54 5.17
C TRP A 92 -2.23 -13.21 5.21
N THR A 93 -2.81 -12.12 4.69
CA THR A 93 -2.25 -10.77 4.78
C THR A 93 -2.76 -10.03 6.02
N LEU A 94 -4.09 -9.94 6.18
CA LEU A 94 -4.81 -9.35 7.31
C LEU A 94 -4.32 -7.96 7.74
N GLY A 95 -3.64 -7.26 6.86
CA GLY A 95 -3.04 -5.95 7.10
C GLY A 95 -2.23 -5.47 5.91
N SER A 96 -1.49 -4.39 6.08
CA SER A 96 -0.69 -3.77 5.02
C SER A 96 0.81 -3.88 5.26
N CYS A 97 1.29 -3.57 6.45
CA CYS A 97 2.71 -3.64 6.77
C CYS A 97 2.98 -3.76 8.27
N GLY A 98 4.17 -4.24 8.61
CA GLY A 98 4.65 -4.34 9.98
C GLY A 98 4.85 -2.98 10.63
N GLN A 99 4.37 -2.82 11.84
CA GLN A 99 4.54 -1.58 12.60
C GLN A 99 5.58 -1.78 13.70
N TRP A 100 6.65 -1.04 13.60
CA TRP A 100 7.72 -1.02 14.59
C TRP A 100 7.83 0.37 15.22
N THR A 101 7.89 0.43 16.55
CA THR A 101 8.42 1.59 17.23
C THR A 101 9.96 1.48 17.27
N GLU A 102 10.66 2.56 17.51
CA GLU A 102 12.11 2.52 17.69
C GLU A 102 12.51 1.58 18.84
N GLU A 103 11.79 1.65 19.95
CA GLU A 103 12.00 0.78 21.10
C GLU A 103 11.78 -0.71 20.78
N THR A 104 10.64 -1.08 20.17
CA THR A 104 10.36 -2.48 19.84
C THR A 104 11.34 -3.01 18.80
N ARG A 105 11.77 -2.19 17.85
CA ARG A 105 12.80 -2.55 16.89
C ARG A 105 14.14 -2.85 17.57
N ARG A 106 14.57 -1.97 18.47
CA ARG A 106 15.82 -2.15 19.22
C ARG A 106 15.83 -3.39 20.09
N THR A 107 14.68 -3.71 20.72
CA THR A 107 14.58 -4.78 21.71
C THR A 107 14.24 -6.14 21.11
N HIS A 108 13.48 -6.19 20.00
CA HIS A 108 12.90 -7.43 19.49
C HIS A 108 13.32 -7.80 18.07
N TYR A 109 13.81 -6.85 17.24
CA TYR A 109 14.08 -7.12 15.84
C TYR A 109 15.07 -8.27 15.63
N GLN A 110 16.18 -8.29 16.36
CA GLN A 110 17.20 -9.33 16.26
C GLN A 110 16.62 -10.72 16.56
N LYS A 111 15.78 -10.80 17.61
CA LYS A 111 15.10 -12.04 17.98
C LYS A 111 14.13 -12.51 16.91
N LEU A 112 13.40 -11.58 16.28
CA LEU A 112 12.46 -11.92 15.22
C LEU A 112 13.16 -12.52 13.99
N VAL A 113 14.33 -12.02 13.63
CA VAL A 113 15.06 -12.47 12.43
C VAL A 113 16.02 -13.63 12.68
N GLU A 114 16.29 -13.99 13.94
CA GLU A 114 17.08 -15.17 14.25
C GLU A 114 16.43 -16.43 13.66
N MET A 115 17.26 -17.37 13.23
CA MET A 115 16.82 -18.69 12.84
C MET A 115 16.63 -19.54 14.11
N GLU A 116 15.45 -20.09 14.29
CA GLU A 116 15.16 -21.02 15.38
C GLU A 116 15.04 -22.44 14.83
N ASP A 117 16.04 -23.25 15.08
CA ASP A 117 16.24 -24.59 14.51
C ASP A 117 16.08 -24.59 12.99
N ARG A 118 14.91 -24.95 12.45
CA ARG A 118 14.60 -25.04 11.02
C ARG A 118 13.64 -23.94 10.56
N ILE A 119 13.32 -22.99 11.44
CA ILE A 119 12.38 -21.91 11.16
C ILE A 119 13.15 -20.61 10.98
N VAL A 120 12.88 -19.91 9.89
CA VAL A 120 13.38 -18.57 9.62
C VAL A 120 12.26 -17.72 9.07
N LEU A 121 12.13 -16.52 9.59
CA LEU A 121 11.17 -15.54 9.09
C LEU A 121 11.80 -14.66 8.03
N ALA A 122 11.02 -14.36 7.01
CA ALA A 122 11.42 -13.50 5.89
C ALA A 122 10.23 -12.65 5.43
N GLY A 123 10.51 -11.61 4.67
CA GLY A 123 9.51 -10.70 4.14
C GLY A 123 9.52 -9.35 4.83
N GLU A 124 8.55 -8.50 4.48
CA GLU A 124 8.49 -7.12 4.92
C GLU A 124 8.44 -6.99 6.46
N HIS A 125 7.63 -7.83 7.13
CA HIS A 125 7.49 -7.82 8.59
C HIS A 125 8.77 -8.19 9.33
N ALA A 126 9.65 -8.96 8.71
CA ALA A 126 10.97 -9.34 9.20
C ALA A 126 12.09 -8.49 8.59
N SER A 127 11.76 -7.28 8.12
CA SER A 127 12.70 -6.36 7.51
C SER A 127 12.95 -5.13 8.38
N TYR A 128 14.16 -4.58 8.28
CA TYR A 128 14.48 -3.28 8.86
C TYR A 128 13.82 -2.14 8.07
N ILE A 129 13.56 -2.35 6.77
CA ILE A 129 12.87 -1.41 5.89
C ILE A 129 11.39 -1.83 5.80
N GLY A 130 10.59 -1.45 6.80
CA GLY A 130 9.16 -1.75 6.83
C GLY A 130 8.36 -1.00 5.78
N CYS A 131 7.21 -1.57 5.38
CA CYS A 131 6.25 -1.01 4.41
C CYS A 131 6.77 -0.85 2.96
N TRP A 132 7.90 -1.47 2.61
CA TRP A 132 8.51 -1.38 1.29
C TRP A 132 8.79 -2.76 0.69
N MET A 133 8.62 -2.88 -0.63
CA MET A 133 8.98 -4.09 -1.38
C MET A 133 10.48 -4.42 -1.24
N GLU A 134 11.33 -3.39 -1.23
CA GLU A 134 12.78 -3.54 -1.01
C GLU A 134 13.08 -4.25 0.31
N GLY A 135 12.37 -3.88 1.37
CA GLY A 135 12.51 -4.56 2.66
C GLY A 135 12.15 -6.04 2.59
N ALA A 136 11.07 -6.38 1.89
CA ALA A 136 10.68 -7.77 1.69
C ALA A 136 11.73 -8.57 0.93
N VAL A 137 12.28 -8.02 -0.15
CA VAL A 137 13.31 -8.66 -0.98
C VAL A 137 14.61 -8.86 -0.20
N THR A 138 15.13 -7.81 0.43
CA THR A 138 16.40 -7.86 1.17
C THR A 138 16.33 -8.81 2.36
N SER A 139 15.24 -8.79 3.12
CA SER A 139 14.99 -9.74 4.22
C SER A 139 14.95 -11.18 3.74
N SER A 140 14.29 -11.44 2.61
CA SER A 140 14.20 -12.78 2.03
C SER A 140 15.55 -13.30 1.56
N LEU A 141 16.36 -12.46 0.91
CA LEU A 141 17.71 -12.82 0.49
C LEU A 141 18.63 -13.15 1.68
N ASP A 142 18.52 -12.37 2.77
CA ASP A 142 19.27 -12.64 3.99
C ASP A 142 18.84 -13.96 4.66
N ALA A 143 17.53 -14.19 4.76
CA ALA A 143 16.99 -15.44 5.30
C ALA A 143 17.47 -16.68 4.51
N ILE A 144 17.44 -16.62 3.18
CA ILE A 144 17.92 -17.72 2.32
C ILE A 144 19.43 -17.95 2.48
N LYS A 145 20.23 -16.91 2.61
CA LYS A 145 21.67 -17.06 2.88
C LYS A 145 21.95 -17.79 4.19
N ARG A 146 21.22 -17.43 5.25
CA ARG A 146 21.33 -18.10 6.57
C ARG A 146 20.88 -19.55 6.51
N LEU A 147 19.77 -19.84 5.83
CA LEU A 147 19.26 -21.18 5.64
C LEU A 147 20.26 -22.04 4.82
N HIS A 148 20.81 -21.49 3.74
CA HIS A 148 21.80 -22.17 2.93
C HIS A 148 23.06 -22.52 3.74
N LYS A 149 23.60 -21.58 4.50
CA LYS A 149 24.75 -21.82 5.37
C LYS A 149 24.48 -22.98 6.33
N ARG A 150 23.34 -22.96 7.01
CA ARG A 150 22.96 -24.06 7.92
C ARG A 150 22.84 -25.40 7.22
N ALA A 151 22.31 -25.44 5.99
CA ALA A 151 22.17 -26.67 5.23
C ALA A 151 23.53 -27.28 4.82
N LEU A 152 24.57 -26.45 4.68
CA LEU A 152 25.93 -26.92 4.40
C LEU A 152 26.67 -27.42 5.66
N GLU A 153 26.23 -26.98 6.85
CA GLU A 153 26.83 -27.34 8.15
C GLU A 153 26.13 -28.53 8.80
N ALA A 154 25.03 -29.03 8.22
CA ALA A 154 24.24 -30.15 8.72
C ALA A 154 24.62 -31.48 8.08
#